data_86bcd5df6dbe989260fed14dbebd162e
#
_entry.id   86bcd5df6dbe989260fed14dbebd162e
#
_cell.length_a   1.000
_cell.length_b   1.000
_cell.length_c   1.000
_cell.angle_alpha   90.00
_cell.angle_beta   90.00
_cell.angle_gamma   90.00
#
_symmetry.space_group_name_H-M   'P 1'
#
loop_
_entity.id
_entity.type
_entity.pdbx_description
1 polymer ?
#
loop_
_entity_poly.entity_id
_entity_poly.type
_entity_poly.pdbx_seq_one_letter_code
_entity_poly.pdbx_strand_id
1 'polypeptide(L)'
;MGTLLTFEPPAPHLRAALLARCGIDVGEAAATRAIRAEIAYYRAHLHTGGDAAGLAALRRASAEAMRPELGIDADADVLTAALLDALRFHAFPEVPGALRELRAAGLRLVVVSNWDVSLHERLAETGLAPLLDGAVASAEAGVAKPAAEIFERGLALAGVRASDAVHVGDSEVEDVAGARAAGLRAVLLSRDGRGDISSLDQLRSYSSLW
;
A
#
# COMPACT_ATOMS: atom_id res chain seq x y z
N MET A 1 -3.90 -1.10 1.03
CA MET A 1 -3.30 -2.30 0.37
C MET A 1 -4.43 -3.29 0.19
N GLY A 2 -4.51 -4.05 -0.88
CA GLY A 2 -5.72 -4.88 -1.17
C GLY A 2 -6.38 -4.52 -2.50
N THR A 3 -6.17 -3.31 -3.00
CA THR A 3 -6.69 -2.88 -4.31
C THR A 3 -5.76 -3.27 -5.45
N LEU A 4 -4.55 -2.71 -5.50
CA LEU A 4 -3.56 -2.96 -6.58
C LEU A 4 -2.48 -3.95 -6.17
N LEU A 5 -2.00 -3.84 -4.93
CA LEU A 5 -0.86 -4.58 -4.40
C LEU A 5 -1.27 -5.51 -3.27
N THR A 6 -0.59 -6.63 -3.21
CA THR A 6 -0.54 -7.57 -2.10
C THR A 6 0.91 -7.86 -1.72
N PHE A 7 1.14 -8.61 -0.64
CA PHE A 7 2.47 -9.09 -0.27
C PHE A 7 2.39 -10.54 0.19
N GLU A 8 3.51 -11.25 0.02
CA GLU A 8 3.66 -12.61 0.55
C GLU A 8 3.61 -12.59 2.08
N PRO A 9 3.17 -13.67 2.74
CA PRO A 9 3.27 -13.76 4.19
C PRO A 9 4.68 -13.46 4.68
N PRO A 10 4.94 -12.35 5.44
CA PRO A 10 6.32 -11.91 5.66
C PRO A 10 7.06 -12.75 6.70
N ALA A 11 6.38 -13.45 7.62
CA ALA A 11 7.03 -14.17 8.71
C ALA A 11 8.02 -15.26 8.24
N PRO A 12 7.72 -16.11 7.24
CA PRO A 12 8.70 -17.05 6.68
C PRO A 12 9.92 -16.36 6.07
N HIS A 13 9.72 -15.24 5.38
CA HIS A 13 10.81 -14.47 4.77
C HIS A 13 11.68 -13.78 5.81
N LEU A 14 11.08 -13.24 6.89
CA LEU A 14 11.83 -12.68 8.01
C LEU A 14 12.74 -13.72 8.65
N ARG A 15 12.24 -14.94 8.90
CA ARG A 15 13.04 -16.06 9.42
C ARG A 15 14.23 -16.38 8.52
N ALA A 16 13.98 -16.53 7.21
CA ALA A 16 15.03 -16.81 6.24
C ALA A 16 16.06 -15.68 6.18
N ALA A 17 15.65 -14.43 6.24
CA ALA A 17 16.52 -13.27 6.23
C ALA A 17 17.40 -13.18 7.49
N LEU A 18 16.83 -13.40 8.69
CA LEU A 18 17.58 -13.41 9.95
C LEU A 18 18.61 -14.56 9.97
N LEU A 19 18.22 -15.75 9.54
CA LEU A 19 19.16 -16.88 9.44
C LEU A 19 20.31 -16.56 8.48
N ALA A 20 20.02 -16.00 7.31
CA ALA A 20 21.03 -15.69 6.31
C ALA A 20 21.95 -14.54 6.72
N ARG A 21 21.44 -13.51 7.41
CA ARG A 21 22.20 -12.30 7.74
C ARG A 21 23.00 -12.39 9.03
N CYS A 22 22.48 -13.10 10.03
CA CYS A 22 23.14 -13.17 11.36
C CYS A 22 23.16 -14.58 11.98
N GLY A 23 22.75 -15.62 11.23
CA GLY A 23 22.80 -17.01 11.70
C GLY A 23 21.75 -17.33 12.78
N ILE A 24 20.79 -16.46 13.02
CA ILE A 24 19.78 -16.64 14.06
C ILE A 24 18.52 -17.29 13.45
N ASP A 25 18.19 -18.48 13.90
CA ASP A 25 16.93 -19.15 13.57
C ASP A 25 15.88 -18.81 14.64
N VAL A 26 14.87 -18.04 14.27
CA VAL A 26 13.72 -17.70 15.11
C VAL A 26 12.54 -18.62 14.80
N GLY A 27 11.76 -18.97 15.84
CA GLY A 27 10.56 -19.80 15.64
C GLY A 27 9.47 -19.04 14.86
N GLU A 28 8.63 -19.79 14.13
CA GLU A 28 7.54 -19.24 13.33
C GLU A 28 6.58 -18.33 14.13
N ALA A 29 6.24 -18.76 15.35
CA ALA A 29 5.37 -17.99 16.23
C ALA A 29 5.99 -16.65 16.64
N ALA A 30 7.29 -16.59 16.91
CA ALA A 30 8.00 -15.36 17.23
C ALA A 30 8.06 -14.43 16.02
N ALA A 31 8.39 -14.94 14.84
CA ALA A 31 8.40 -14.15 13.60
C ALA A 31 7.00 -13.58 13.28
N THR A 32 5.94 -14.38 13.48
CA THR A 32 4.57 -13.92 13.25
C THR A 32 4.17 -12.80 14.21
N ARG A 33 4.54 -12.89 15.51
CA ARG A 33 4.29 -11.80 16.47
C ARG A 33 5.11 -10.56 16.14
N ALA A 34 6.38 -10.73 15.76
CA ALA A 34 7.26 -9.64 15.37
C ALA A 34 6.71 -8.86 14.17
N ILE A 35 6.25 -9.53 13.12
CA ILE A 35 5.60 -8.88 11.97
C ILE A 35 4.33 -8.14 12.39
N ARG A 36 3.53 -8.69 13.31
CA ARG A 36 2.34 -7.98 13.82
C ARG A 36 2.72 -6.69 14.57
N ALA A 37 3.76 -6.74 15.40
CA ALA A 37 4.26 -5.57 16.12
C ALA A 37 4.79 -4.51 15.14
N GLU A 38 5.53 -4.92 14.12
CA GLU A 38 6.00 -4.06 13.03
C GLU A 38 4.83 -3.37 12.32
N ILE A 39 3.83 -4.13 11.84
CA ILE A 39 2.67 -3.59 11.13
C ILE A 39 1.91 -2.59 12.00
N ALA A 40 1.75 -2.88 13.29
CA ALA A 40 1.09 -1.97 14.23
C ALA A 40 1.88 -0.66 14.38
N TYR A 41 3.19 -0.75 14.54
CA TYR A 41 4.08 0.41 14.62
C TYR A 41 4.05 1.23 13.32
N TYR A 42 4.25 0.57 12.18
CA TYR A 42 4.24 1.20 10.87
C TYR A 42 2.94 1.98 10.61
N ARG A 43 1.78 1.35 10.83
CA ARG A 43 0.48 2.00 10.63
C ARG A 43 0.27 3.24 11.47
N ALA A 44 0.77 3.24 12.72
CA ALA A 44 0.67 4.39 13.61
C ALA A 44 1.61 5.55 13.19
N HIS A 45 2.72 5.25 12.50
CA HIS A 45 3.79 6.20 12.25
C HIS A 45 4.11 6.43 10.76
N LEU A 46 3.38 5.82 9.82
CA LEU A 46 3.67 5.90 8.37
C LEU A 46 3.77 7.35 7.87
N HIS A 47 3.04 8.28 8.52
CA HIS A 47 3.05 9.70 8.19
C HIS A 47 4.44 10.37 8.36
N THR A 48 5.35 9.77 9.14
CA THR A 48 6.72 10.28 9.32
C THR A 48 7.64 9.97 8.14
N GLY A 49 7.24 9.04 7.26
CA GLY A 49 8.00 8.59 6.10
C GLY A 49 7.73 9.41 4.83
N GLY A 50 7.56 10.74 4.94
CA GLY A 50 7.22 11.61 3.83
C GLY A 50 8.40 12.00 2.93
N ASP A 51 9.63 11.74 3.36
CA ASP A 51 10.86 11.94 2.60
C ASP A 51 11.87 10.81 2.86
N ALA A 52 13.02 10.86 2.21
CA ALA A 52 14.05 9.80 2.31
C ALA A 52 14.59 9.64 3.73
N ALA A 53 14.77 10.72 4.48
CA ALA A 53 15.30 10.66 5.85
C ALA A 53 14.24 10.11 6.82
N GLY A 54 13.01 10.60 6.72
CA GLY A 54 11.86 10.09 7.49
C GLY A 54 11.57 8.63 7.19
N LEU A 55 11.64 8.20 5.93
CA LEU A 55 11.49 6.80 5.53
C LEU A 55 12.56 5.90 6.15
N ALA A 56 13.83 6.34 6.13
CA ALA A 56 14.92 5.58 6.75
C ALA A 56 14.71 5.43 8.26
N ALA A 57 14.32 6.52 8.95
CA ALA A 57 14.01 6.49 10.37
C ALA A 57 12.80 5.61 10.69
N LEU A 58 11.72 5.69 9.89
CA LEU A 58 10.53 4.87 10.03
C LEU A 58 10.85 3.37 9.87
N ARG A 59 11.61 3.00 8.84
CA ARG A 59 12.03 1.61 8.59
C ARG A 59 12.83 1.04 9.76
N ARG A 60 13.77 1.83 10.30
CA ARG A 60 14.57 1.44 11.46
C ARG A 60 13.71 1.27 12.72
N ALA A 61 12.83 2.21 13.00
CA ALA A 61 11.94 2.14 14.16
C ALA A 61 10.92 1.00 14.05
N SER A 62 10.38 0.73 12.85
CA SER A 62 9.53 -0.44 12.57
C SER A 62 10.27 -1.75 12.82
N ALA A 63 11.53 -1.85 12.40
CA ALA A 63 12.37 -3.02 12.67
C ALA A 63 12.64 -3.20 14.17
N GLU A 64 12.93 -2.11 14.89
CA GLU A 64 13.11 -2.15 16.35
C GLU A 64 11.85 -2.60 17.11
N ALA A 65 10.67 -2.27 16.61
CA ALA A 65 9.40 -2.74 17.18
C ALA A 65 9.25 -4.28 17.17
N MET A 66 9.98 -4.98 16.31
CA MET A 66 10.01 -6.44 16.27
C MET A 66 10.85 -7.07 17.39
N ARG A 67 11.84 -6.36 17.91
CA ARG A 67 12.87 -6.88 18.82
C ARG A 67 12.31 -7.60 20.04
N PRO A 68 11.33 -7.06 20.80
CA PRO A 68 10.79 -7.73 21.99
C PRO A 68 10.16 -9.10 21.66
N GLU A 69 9.54 -9.23 20.47
CA GLU A 69 8.85 -10.43 20.05
C GLU A 69 9.81 -11.50 19.50
N LEU A 70 10.94 -11.06 18.95
CA LEU A 70 11.99 -11.97 18.46
C LEU A 70 12.84 -12.52 19.60
N GLY A 71 13.04 -11.76 20.66
CA GLY A 71 13.88 -12.15 21.80
C GLY A 71 15.35 -12.33 21.41
N ILE A 72 15.86 -11.58 20.41
CA ILE A 72 17.22 -11.70 19.88
C ILE A 72 18.00 -10.41 20.11
N ASP A 73 19.31 -10.55 20.27
CA ASP A 73 20.25 -9.45 20.26
C ASP A 73 20.92 -9.37 18.88
N ALA A 74 20.29 -8.61 17.98
CA ALA A 74 20.79 -8.35 16.65
C ALA A 74 20.97 -6.85 16.44
N ASP A 75 21.95 -6.48 15.60
CA ASP A 75 22.16 -5.08 15.22
C ASP A 75 20.92 -4.49 14.55
N ALA A 76 20.64 -3.21 14.80
CA ALA A 76 19.48 -2.53 14.25
C ALA A 76 19.47 -2.48 12.71
N ASP A 77 20.65 -2.37 12.09
CA ASP A 77 20.76 -2.35 10.63
C ASP A 77 20.48 -3.75 10.06
N VAL A 78 20.91 -4.82 10.77
CA VAL A 78 20.57 -6.21 10.42
C VAL A 78 19.08 -6.46 10.51
N LEU A 79 18.43 -6.00 11.59
CA LEU A 79 16.96 -6.12 11.73
C LEU A 79 16.22 -5.36 10.64
N THR A 80 16.65 -4.13 10.34
CA THR A 80 16.06 -3.31 9.27
C THR A 80 16.20 -3.99 7.91
N ALA A 81 17.39 -4.49 7.60
CA ALA A 81 17.62 -5.20 6.34
C ALA A 81 16.79 -6.49 6.25
N ALA A 82 16.69 -7.25 7.35
CA ALA A 82 15.87 -8.47 7.39
C ALA A 82 14.37 -8.18 7.23
N LEU A 83 13.87 -7.09 7.81
CA LEU A 83 12.51 -6.62 7.60
C LEU A 83 12.26 -6.29 6.12
N LEU A 84 13.14 -5.51 5.50
CA LEU A 84 12.99 -5.12 4.09
C LEU A 84 13.03 -6.32 3.14
N ASP A 85 13.88 -7.32 3.40
CA ASP A 85 13.91 -8.58 2.64
C ASP A 85 12.61 -9.39 2.81
N ALA A 86 11.94 -9.23 3.95
CA ALA A 86 10.70 -9.95 4.25
C ALA A 86 9.47 -9.34 3.56
N LEU A 87 9.51 -8.07 3.21
CA LEU A 87 8.39 -7.35 2.60
C LEU A 87 8.41 -7.47 1.08
N ARG A 88 7.79 -8.54 0.57
CA ARG A 88 7.74 -8.84 -0.88
C ARG A 88 6.38 -8.48 -1.45
N PHE A 89 6.35 -7.37 -2.17
CA PHE A 89 5.13 -6.85 -2.79
C PHE A 89 4.97 -7.34 -4.23
N HIS A 90 3.73 -7.60 -4.64
CA HIS A 90 3.37 -7.85 -6.04
C HIS A 90 2.00 -7.26 -6.36
N ALA A 91 1.78 -6.99 -7.65
CA ALA A 91 0.46 -6.68 -8.16
C ALA A 91 -0.42 -7.94 -8.09
N PHE A 92 -1.72 -7.77 -7.83
CA PHE A 92 -2.65 -8.87 -8.07
C PHE A 92 -2.64 -9.24 -9.56
N PRO A 93 -2.85 -10.51 -9.92
CA PRO A 93 -2.65 -11.00 -11.30
C PRO A 93 -3.43 -10.25 -12.37
N GLU A 94 -4.65 -9.81 -12.05
CA GLU A 94 -5.53 -9.10 -12.99
C GLU A 94 -5.19 -7.62 -13.15
N VAL A 95 -4.50 -7.02 -12.17
CA VAL A 95 -4.28 -5.56 -12.11
C VAL A 95 -3.58 -5.00 -13.34
N PRO A 96 -2.45 -5.55 -13.82
CA PRO A 96 -1.79 -4.99 -15.01
C PRO A 96 -2.67 -5.04 -16.26
N GLY A 97 -3.52 -6.07 -16.40
CA GLY A 97 -4.49 -6.20 -17.48
C GLY A 97 -5.56 -5.13 -17.40
N ALA A 98 -6.22 -5.04 -16.25
CA ALA A 98 -7.29 -4.08 -15.99
C ALA A 98 -6.81 -2.62 -16.20
N LEU A 99 -5.62 -2.26 -15.67
CA LEU A 99 -5.09 -0.91 -15.87
C LEU A 99 -4.82 -0.57 -17.33
N ARG A 100 -4.25 -1.51 -18.13
CA ARG A 100 -4.04 -1.29 -19.58
C ARG A 100 -5.33 -1.02 -20.31
N GLU A 101 -6.38 -1.74 -19.98
CA GLU A 101 -7.69 -1.59 -20.62
C GLU A 101 -8.39 -0.29 -20.25
N LEU A 102 -8.33 0.09 -18.97
CA LEU A 102 -8.86 1.39 -18.54
C LEU A 102 -8.12 2.55 -19.25
N ARG A 103 -6.79 2.44 -19.41
CA ARG A 103 -6.03 3.41 -20.23
C ARG A 103 -6.42 3.39 -21.69
N ALA A 104 -6.62 2.21 -22.29
CA ALA A 104 -7.07 2.08 -23.68
C ALA A 104 -8.47 2.69 -23.90
N ALA A 105 -9.31 2.71 -22.85
CA ALA A 105 -10.58 3.43 -22.83
C ALA A 105 -10.45 4.96 -22.65
N GLY A 106 -9.22 5.48 -22.58
CA GLY A 106 -8.95 6.92 -22.45
C GLY A 106 -8.99 7.48 -21.04
N LEU A 107 -9.02 6.61 -20.03
CA LEU A 107 -9.08 7.04 -18.62
C LEU A 107 -7.71 7.46 -18.07
N ARG A 108 -7.71 8.47 -17.21
CA ARG A 108 -6.54 8.85 -16.39
C ARG A 108 -6.52 8.03 -15.12
N LEU A 109 -5.38 7.42 -14.80
CA LEU A 109 -5.23 6.50 -13.68
C LEU A 109 -4.26 7.08 -12.65
N VAL A 110 -4.77 7.46 -11.48
CA VAL A 110 -3.99 8.01 -10.37
C VAL A 110 -4.18 7.17 -9.12
N VAL A 111 -3.10 6.82 -8.45
CA VAL A 111 -3.13 6.14 -7.15
C VAL A 111 -3.21 7.17 -6.02
N VAL A 112 -4.12 6.94 -5.06
CA VAL A 112 -4.19 7.69 -3.80
C VAL A 112 -4.12 6.68 -2.65
N SER A 113 -3.04 6.70 -1.87
CA SER A 113 -2.79 5.65 -0.88
C SER A 113 -2.31 6.20 0.47
N ASN A 114 -2.83 5.60 1.55
CA ASN A 114 -2.25 5.76 2.89
C ASN A 114 -0.96 4.95 2.95
N TRP A 115 0.16 5.60 2.60
CA TRP A 115 1.48 5.00 2.47
C TRP A 115 2.57 6.06 2.68
N ASP A 116 3.78 5.63 2.98
CA ASP A 116 4.98 6.47 2.99
C ASP A 116 5.49 6.76 1.56
N VAL A 117 6.57 7.51 1.45
CA VAL A 117 7.15 7.90 0.15
C VAL A 117 7.59 6.71 -0.71
N SER A 118 7.80 5.52 -0.13
CA SER A 118 8.16 4.31 -0.88
C SER A 118 7.04 3.77 -1.79
N LEU A 119 5.83 4.32 -1.74
CA LEU A 119 4.76 3.98 -2.69
C LEU A 119 5.25 4.00 -4.14
N HIS A 120 5.99 5.05 -4.52
CA HIS A 120 6.52 5.21 -5.89
C HIS A 120 7.49 4.08 -6.26
N GLU A 121 8.37 3.69 -5.33
CA GLU A 121 9.29 2.58 -5.49
C GLU A 121 8.52 1.25 -5.67
N ARG A 122 7.52 1.00 -4.81
CA ARG A 122 6.70 -0.23 -4.91
C ARG A 122 5.91 -0.31 -6.21
N LEU A 123 5.37 0.79 -6.70
CA LEU A 123 4.68 0.84 -8.00
C LEU A 123 5.65 0.57 -9.17
N ALA A 124 6.89 1.06 -9.09
CA ALA A 124 7.92 0.81 -10.10
C ALA A 124 8.38 -0.66 -10.09
N GLU A 125 8.71 -1.21 -8.92
CA GLU A 125 9.16 -2.60 -8.76
C GLU A 125 8.12 -3.63 -9.20
N THR A 126 6.85 -3.34 -8.98
CA THR A 126 5.73 -4.20 -9.41
C THR A 126 5.32 -3.98 -10.86
N GLY A 127 6.01 -3.09 -11.59
CA GLY A 127 5.75 -2.80 -13.01
C GLY A 127 4.46 -2.01 -13.25
N LEU A 128 3.84 -1.43 -12.22
CA LEU A 128 2.59 -0.67 -12.37
C LEU A 128 2.83 0.79 -12.72
N ALA A 129 3.98 1.38 -12.34
CA ALA A 129 4.25 2.80 -12.56
C ALA A 129 4.03 3.27 -14.02
N PRO A 130 4.44 2.52 -15.08
CA PRO A 130 4.20 2.93 -16.47
C PRO A 130 2.72 2.92 -16.88
N LEU A 131 1.86 2.27 -16.10
CA LEU A 131 0.42 2.17 -16.36
C LEU A 131 -0.38 3.28 -15.67
N LEU A 132 0.26 4.13 -14.88
CA LEU A 132 -0.35 5.17 -14.07
C LEU A 132 0.03 6.56 -14.60
N ASP A 133 -0.85 7.53 -14.41
CA ASP A 133 -0.58 8.95 -14.69
C ASP A 133 0.04 9.65 -13.47
N GLY A 134 0.02 9.00 -12.30
CA GLY A 134 0.67 9.48 -11.09
C GLY A 134 0.21 8.75 -9.83
N ALA A 135 0.82 9.12 -8.71
CA ALA A 135 0.49 8.57 -7.39
C ALA A 135 0.62 9.65 -6.31
N VAL A 136 -0.23 9.57 -5.29
CA VAL A 136 -0.21 10.41 -4.08
C VAL A 136 -0.05 9.51 -2.87
N ALA A 137 1.07 9.63 -2.17
CA ALA A 137 1.31 8.99 -0.88
C ALA A 137 0.89 9.92 0.26
N SER A 138 0.17 9.40 1.25
CA SER A 138 -0.35 10.22 2.35
C SER A 138 0.76 10.89 3.17
N ALA A 139 1.90 10.24 3.35
CA ALA A 139 3.02 10.81 4.08
C ALA A 139 3.66 12.01 3.35
N GLU A 140 3.77 11.96 2.01
CA GLU A 140 4.21 13.11 1.20
C GLU A 140 3.16 14.23 1.20
N ALA A 141 1.89 13.84 1.13
CA ALA A 141 0.78 14.77 1.13
C ALA A 141 0.59 15.47 2.48
N GLY A 142 1.11 14.91 3.56
CA GLY A 142 0.86 15.38 4.93
C GLY A 142 -0.59 15.17 5.39
N VAL A 143 -1.39 14.41 4.64
CA VAL A 143 -2.81 14.13 4.91
C VAL A 143 -3.16 12.75 4.38
N ALA A 144 -3.99 12.00 5.12
CA ALA A 144 -4.36 10.63 4.82
C ALA A 144 -5.86 10.48 4.56
N LYS A 145 -6.26 9.48 3.81
CA LYS A 145 -7.68 9.05 3.74
C LYS A 145 -8.16 8.72 5.15
N PRO A 146 -9.39 9.09 5.50
CA PRO A 146 -10.51 9.55 4.65
C PRO A 146 -10.63 11.06 4.45
N ALA A 147 -9.61 11.87 4.80
CA ALA A 147 -9.67 13.33 4.62
C ALA A 147 -9.83 13.70 3.13
N ALA A 148 -10.65 14.70 2.82
CA ALA A 148 -10.98 15.09 1.45
C ALA A 148 -9.77 15.59 0.67
N GLU A 149 -8.85 16.26 1.35
CA GLU A 149 -7.67 16.92 0.77
C GLU A 149 -6.74 15.96 0.01
N ILE A 150 -6.64 14.69 0.43
CA ILE A 150 -5.81 13.72 -0.29
C ILE A 150 -6.46 13.33 -1.64
N PHE A 151 -7.78 13.24 -1.69
CA PHE A 151 -8.52 12.98 -2.93
C PHE A 151 -8.43 14.18 -3.87
N GLU A 152 -8.50 15.41 -3.36
CA GLU A 152 -8.32 16.65 -4.15
C GLU A 152 -6.95 16.69 -4.81
N ARG A 153 -5.89 16.25 -4.13
CA ARG A 153 -4.55 16.10 -4.74
C ARG A 153 -4.54 15.08 -5.88
N GLY A 154 -5.22 13.95 -5.70
CA GLY A 154 -5.39 12.94 -6.75
C GLY A 154 -6.14 13.50 -7.96
N LEU A 155 -7.21 14.24 -7.74
CA LEU A 155 -8.00 14.92 -8.79
C LEU A 155 -7.17 15.96 -9.53
N ALA A 156 -6.39 16.79 -8.81
CA ALA A 156 -5.50 17.77 -9.41
C ALA A 156 -4.43 17.10 -10.29
N LEU A 157 -3.86 15.97 -9.84
CA LEU A 157 -2.90 15.19 -10.60
C LEU A 157 -3.53 14.56 -11.85
N ALA A 158 -4.77 14.10 -11.76
CA ALA A 158 -5.53 13.59 -12.90
C ALA A 158 -6.03 14.70 -13.85
N GLY A 159 -6.13 15.94 -13.38
CA GLY A 159 -6.65 17.08 -14.14
C GLY A 159 -8.15 16.99 -14.40
N VAL A 160 -8.93 16.45 -13.44
CA VAL A 160 -10.38 16.24 -13.58
C VAL A 160 -11.13 16.76 -12.35
N ARG A 161 -12.46 16.97 -12.50
CA ARG A 161 -13.33 17.33 -11.39
C ARG A 161 -13.78 16.07 -10.62
N ALA A 162 -14.17 16.22 -9.37
CA ALA A 162 -14.67 15.12 -8.54
C ALA A 162 -15.88 14.40 -9.18
N SER A 163 -16.80 15.17 -9.81
CA SER A 163 -17.96 14.61 -10.52
C SER A 163 -17.62 13.68 -11.68
N ASP A 164 -16.43 13.85 -12.25
CA ASP A 164 -15.94 13.15 -13.45
C ASP A 164 -14.96 12.01 -13.08
N ALA A 165 -14.82 11.73 -11.78
CA ALA A 165 -13.92 10.73 -11.24
C ALA A 165 -14.65 9.65 -10.44
N VAL A 166 -14.02 8.48 -10.37
CA VAL A 166 -14.42 7.39 -9.48
C VAL A 166 -13.20 6.92 -8.69
N HIS A 167 -13.36 6.72 -7.39
CA HIS A 167 -12.35 6.09 -6.56
C HIS A 167 -12.69 4.62 -6.36
N VAL A 168 -11.70 3.76 -6.49
CA VAL A 168 -11.83 2.31 -6.23
C VAL A 168 -10.86 1.94 -5.13
N GLY A 169 -11.36 1.34 -4.06
CA GLY A 169 -10.53 0.96 -2.92
C GLY A 169 -11.12 -0.17 -2.10
N ASP A 170 -10.35 -0.67 -1.14
CA ASP A 170 -10.67 -1.85 -0.33
C ASP A 170 -11.16 -1.53 1.09
N SER A 171 -11.20 -0.26 1.47
CA SER A 171 -11.67 0.21 2.79
C SER A 171 -12.98 0.97 2.69
N GLU A 172 -14.03 0.50 3.38
CA GLU A 172 -15.31 1.24 3.44
C GLU A 172 -15.14 2.65 4.01
N VAL A 173 -14.28 2.81 5.03
CA VAL A 173 -14.10 4.09 5.73
C VAL A 173 -13.12 4.99 4.97
N GLU A 174 -11.91 4.47 4.70
CA GLU A 174 -10.85 5.29 4.10
C GLU A 174 -11.13 5.60 2.63
N ASP A 175 -11.56 4.60 1.85
CA ASP A 175 -11.74 4.74 0.42
C ASP A 175 -13.16 5.21 0.06
N VAL A 176 -14.18 4.45 0.46
CA VAL A 176 -15.54 4.69 -0.02
C VAL A 176 -16.16 5.93 0.64
N ALA A 177 -16.17 5.98 1.97
CA ALA A 177 -16.74 7.13 2.68
C ALA A 177 -15.91 8.40 2.45
N GLY A 178 -14.56 8.28 2.47
CA GLY A 178 -13.67 9.42 2.22
C GLY A 178 -13.85 10.00 0.81
N ALA A 179 -13.85 9.16 -0.22
CA ALA A 179 -14.05 9.62 -1.60
C ALA A 179 -15.43 10.27 -1.80
N ARG A 180 -16.50 9.69 -1.25
CA ARG A 180 -17.84 10.27 -1.31
C ARG A 180 -17.91 11.62 -0.62
N ALA A 181 -17.27 11.77 0.53
CA ALA A 181 -17.18 13.05 1.25
C ALA A 181 -16.44 14.12 0.43
N ALA A 182 -15.46 13.71 -0.40
CA ALA A 182 -14.75 14.58 -1.34
C ALA A 182 -15.51 14.79 -2.68
N GLY A 183 -16.74 14.28 -2.81
CA GLY A 183 -17.60 14.47 -3.99
C GLY A 183 -17.34 13.51 -5.16
N LEU A 184 -16.52 12.47 -4.97
CA LEU A 184 -16.27 11.44 -5.98
C LEU A 184 -17.35 10.35 -5.89
N ARG A 185 -17.54 9.65 -7.01
CA ARG A 185 -18.15 8.31 -6.95
C ARG A 185 -17.13 7.34 -6.34
N ALA A 186 -17.62 6.28 -5.70
CA ALA A 186 -16.74 5.31 -5.05
C ALA A 186 -17.25 3.89 -5.24
N VAL A 187 -16.34 2.95 -5.45
CA VAL A 187 -16.55 1.52 -5.62
C VAL A 187 -15.73 0.78 -4.57
N LEU A 188 -16.39 -0.06 -3.79
CA LEU A 188 -15.71 -0.94 -2.83
C LEU A 188 -15.24 -2.21 -3.55
N LEU A 189 -13.93 -2.41 -3.57
CA LEU A 189 -13.33 -3.66 -3.99
C LEU A 189 -13.11 -4.55 -2.77
N SER A 190 -13.75 -5.72 -2.75
CA SER A 190 -13.55 -6.70 -1.67
C SER A 190 -13.32 -8.08 -2.28
N ARG A 191 -12.11 -8.57 -2.17
CA ARG A 191 -11.67 -9.82 -2.83
C ARG A 191 -12.33 -11.08 -2.30
N ASP A 192 -13.04 -10.98 -1.18
CA ASP A 192 -13.90 -12.03 -0.62
C ASP A 192 -15.37 -11.94 -1.08
N GLY A 193 -15.67 -11.04 -2.02
CA GLY A 193 -17.00 -10.89 -2.62
C GLY A 193 -18.01 -10.10 -1.80
N ARG A 194 -17.59 -9.39 -0.74
CA ARG A 194 -18.47 -8.56 0.10
C ARG A 194 -18.53 -7.09 -0.31
N GLY A 195 -17.85 -6.70 -1.39
CA GLY A 195 -17.87 -5.36 -1.96
C GLY A 195 -18.76 -5.24 -3.20
N ASP A 196 -18.69 -4.07 -3.84
CA ASP A 196 -19.36 -3.82 -5.12
C ASP A 196 -18.73 -4.66 -6.24
N ILE A 197 -17.41 -4.86 -6.16
CA ILE A 197 -16.62 -5.73 -7.04
C ILE A 197 -15.66 -6.60 -6.22
N SER A 198 -15.27 -7.74 -6.78
CA SER A 198 -14.26 -8.64 -6.20
C SER A 198 -12.93 -8.67 -6.96
N SER A 199 -12.90 -8.07 -8.15
CA SER A 199 -11.73 -7.95 -9.02
C SER A 199 -11.81 -6.67 -9.84
N LEU A 200 -10.66 -6.06 -10.19
CA LEU A 200 -10.62 -4.86 -11.02
C LEU A 200 -11.14 -5.10 -12.46
N ASP A 201 -11.08 -6.32 -12.95
CA ASP A 201 -11.65 -6.68 -14.27
C ASP A 201 -13.13 -6.36 -14.38
N GLN A 202 -13.86 -6.38 -13.24
CA GLN A 202 -15.29 -6.11 -13.20
C GLN A 202 -15.63 -4.64 -13.44
N LEU A 203 -14.67 -3.71 -13.33
CA LEU A 203 -14.89 -2.30 -13.60
C LEU A 203 -15.39 -2.04 -15.03
N ARG A 204 -15.06 -2.90 -15.99
CA ARG A 204 -15.57 -2.83 -17.36
C ARG A 204 -17.09 -2.90 -17.43
N SER A 205 -17.70 -3.71 -16.58
CA SER A 205 -19.14 -3.93 -16.55
C SER A 205 -19.92 -2.77 -15.91
N TYR A 206 -19.20 -1.86 -15.27
CA TYR A 206 -19.78 -0.65 -14.65
C TYR A 206 -19.86 0.50 -15.68
N SER A 207 -20.52 0.27 -16.83
CA SER A 207 -20.72 1.30 -17.86
C SER A 207 -21.42 2.57 -17.36
N SER A 208 -22.08 2.51 -16.21
CA SER A 208 -22.69 3.66 -15.54
C SER A 208 -21.68 4.56 -14.80
N LEU A 209 -20.42 4.18 -14.73
CA LEU A 209 -19.35 4.95 -14.09
C LEU A 209 -18.62 5.91 -15.03
N TRP A 210 -18.82 5.78 -16.36
CA TRP A 210 -18.13 6.55 -17.39
C TRP A 210 -19.05 7.49 -18.14
#